data_084a4517acdd6414a4811af54641fe40
#
_entry.id   084a4517acdd6414a4811af54641fe40
#
_cell.length_a   1.000
_cell.length_b   1.000
_cell.length_c   1.000
_cell.angle_alpha   90.00
_cell.angle_beta   90.00
_cell.angle_gamma   90.00
#
_symmetry.space_group_name_H-M   'P 1'
#
loop_
_entity.id
_entity.type
_entity.pdbx_description
1 polymer ?
#
loop_
_entity_poly.entity_id
_entity_poly.type
_entity_poly.pdbx_seq_one_letter_code
_entity_poly.pdbx_strand_id
1 'polypeptide(L)'
;MLEIKNVSKTFNPGTVNAKTALNGLNLTLNDGDFVTVIGGNGAGKSTMLNAVAGTIQVDTGSIILDGRDITRLPEFKRAAYLGRVFQDPMMGTAATMQIEENLALADRRGKRRTLHPGITQADRERYIEQLKILDLGLENRMTAKVGLLSGGQRQALTLLMATLQKPKLLLDEHTAALDPQTAQRVMDITDRLVRENHLTTLMITHNMRDAIHYGNRLLMLHNGRIVLDISGEEKARLTVPDLLALFSKVSGQEYDNDRALLA
;
A
#
# COMPACT_ATOMS: atom_id res chain seq x y z
N MET A 1 -12.10 2.04 -10.05
CA MET A 1 -12.81 2.36 -8.78
C MET A 1 -12.74 1.17 -7.83
N LEU A 2 -12.48 1.38 -6.53
CA LEU A 2 -12.54 0.35 -5.47
C LEU A 2 -13.65 0.73 -4.47
N GLU A 3 -14.55 -0.19 -4.18
CA GLU A 3 -15.64 0.02 -3.22
C GLU A 3 -15.61 -1.05 -2.13
N ILE A 4 -15.66 -0.62 -0.88
CA ILE A 4 -15.85 -1.45 0.30
C ILE A 4 -17.23 -1.13 0.87
N LYS A 5 -18.14 -2.12 0.93
CA LYS A 5 -19.53 -1.91 1.32
C LYS A 5 -19.87 -2.72 2.57
N ASN A 6 -20.11 -2.02 3.68
CA ASN A 6 -20.52 -2.58 4.95
C ASN A 6 -19.69 -3.78 5.42
N VAL A 7 -18.37 -3.67 5.28
CA VAL A 7 -17.43 -4.77 5.57
C VAL A 7 -17.16 -4.88 7.06
N SER A 8 -17.36 -6.09 7.60
CA SER A 8 -17.02 -6.40 8.99
C SER A 8 -16.09 -7.62 9.06
N LYS A 9 -15.21 -7.60 10.08
CA LYS A 9 -14.29 -8.69 10.40
C LYS A 9 -14.07 -8.81 11.89
N THR A 10 -14.36 -9.97 12.45
CA THR A 10 -14.08 -10.32 13.85
C THR A 10 -13.10 -11.48 13.89
N PHE A 11 -12.01 -11.32 14.61
CA PHE A 11 -11.07 -12.40 14.91
C PHE A 11 -11.51 -13.15 16.17
N ASN A 12 -11.28 -14.47 16.18
CA ASN A 12 -11.61 -15.37 17.30
C ASN A 12 -13.04 -15.22 17.84
N PRO A 13 -14.07 -15.22 16.98
CA PRO A 13 -15.45 -15.04 17.42
C PRO A 13 -15.84 -16.14 18.41
N GLY A 14 -16.63 -15.76 19.43
CA GLY A 14 -17.10 -16.71 20.48
C GLY A 14 -16.06 -17.05 21.53
N THR A 15 -14.90 -16.43 21.55
CA THR A 15 -13.86 -16.62 22.56
C THR A 15 -13.65 -15.36 23.40
N VAL A 16 -12.96 -15.47 24.54
CA VAL A 16 -12.56 -14.33 25.38
C VAL A 16 -11.62 -13.35 24.64
N ASN A 17 -10.97 -13.80 23.55
CA ASN A 17 -10.09 -13.02 22.72
C ASN A 17 -10.78 -12.49 21.44
N ALA A 18 -12.12 -12.51 21.40
CA ALA A 18 -12.86 -11.97 20.26
C ALA A 18 -12.57 -10.49 20.08
N LYS A 19 -12.15 -10.10 18.85
CA LYS A 19 -11.83 -8.71 18.51
C LYS A 19 -12.42 -8.36 17.16
N THR A 20 -13.38 -7.43 17.15
CA THR A 20 -13.91 -6.85 15.91
C THR A 20 -12.91 -5.83 15.39
N ALA A 21 -12.25 -6.16 14.29
CA ALA A 21 -11.22 -5.32 13.67
C ALA A 21 -11.77 -4.42 12.56
N LEU A 22 -12.87 -4.81 11.89
CA LEU A 22 -13.65 -3.97 10.98
C LEU A 22 -15.10 -4.05 11.39
N ASN A 23 -15.79 -2.91 11.38
CA ASN A 23 -17.15 -2.80 11.92
C ASN A 23 -18.03 -1.98 10.97
N GLY A 24 -18.61 -2.63 9.97
CA GLY A 24 -19.47 -1.98 8.98
C GLY A 24 -18.73 -0.93 8.14
N LEU A 25 -17.46 -1.21 7.78
CA LEU A 25 -16.60 -0.28 7.04
C LEU A 25 -17.17 0.00 5.66
N ASN A 26 -17.31 1.29 5.31
CA ASN A 26 -17.67 1.76 4.00
C ASN A 26 -16.58 2.69 3.47
N LEU A 27 -16.11 2.44 2.24
CA LEU A 27 -15.11 3.27 1.58
C LEU A 27 -15.25 3.15 0.07
N THR A 28 -15.18 4.28 -0.63
CA THR A 28 -15.06 4.32 -2.09
C THR A 28 -13.79 5.09 -2.45
N LEU A 29 -12.93 4.46 -3.24
CA LEU A 29 -11.80 5.09 -3.91
C LEU A 29 -12.15 5.25 -5.39
N ASN A 30 -12.15 6.48 -5.87
CA ASN A 30 -12.28 6.76 -7.29
C ASN A 30 -10.97 6.46 -8.03
N ASP A 31 -11.05 6.34 -9.34
CA ASP A 31 -9.84 6.16 -10.13
C ASP A 31 -8.95 7.40 -10.03
N GLY A 32 -7.67 7.16 -9.77
CA GLY A 32 -6.67 8.20 -9.54
C GLY A 32 -6.63 8.77 -8.11
N ASP A 33 -7.52 8.35 -7.20
CA ASP A 33 -7.39 8.74 -5.78
C ASP A 33 -6.10 8.18 -5.17
N PHE A 34 -5.35 9.04 -4.53
CA PHE A 34 -4.26 8.66 -3.65
C PHE A 34 -4.67 8.97 -2.20
N VAL A 35 -5.11 7.93 -1.51
CA VAL A 35 -5.68 8.01 -0.16
C VAL A 35 -4.66 7.57 0.87
N THR A 36 -4.37 8.44 1.83
CA THR A 36 -3.57 8.12 3.01
C THR A 36 -4.48 7.69 4.17
N VAL A 37 -4.05 6.68 4.92
CA VAL A 37 -4.83 6.10 6.03
C VAL A 37 -3.99 6.10 7.29
N ILE A 38 -4.50 6.77 8.31
CA ILE A 38 -3.92 6.82 9.65
C ILE A 38 -4.86 6.21 10.70
N GLY A 39 -4.38 6.09 11.92
CA GLY A 39 -5.15 5.59 13.08
C GLY A 39 -4.25 4.86 14.06
N GLY A 40 -4.70 4.73 15.29
CA GLY A 40 -3.95 4.05 16.36
C GLY A 40 -3.69 2.56 16.08
N ASN A 41 -2.86 1.95 16.93
CA ASN A 41 -2.63 0.52 16.88
C ASN A 41 -3.93 -0.26 17.15
N GLY A 42 -4.22 -1.22 16.29
CA GLY A 42 -5.47 -1.99 16.37
C GLY A 42 -6.72 -1.29 15.81
N ALA A 43 -6.59 -0.10 15.20
CA ALA A 43 -7.71 0.62 14.58
C ALA A 43 -8.35 -0.10 13.38
N GLY A 44 -7.69 -1.13 12.82
CA GLY A 44 -8.20 -1.91 11.69
C GLY A 44 -7.52 -1.63 10.35
N LYS A 45 -6.49 -0.75 10.30
CA LYS A 45 -5.80 -0.34 9.06
C LYS A 45 -5.29 -1.52 8.24
N SER A 46 -4.38 -2.31 8.80
CA SER A 46 -3.80 -3.48 8.11
C SER A 46 -4.86 -4.57 7.86
N THR A 47 -5.89 -4.68 8.72
CA THR A 47 -7.02 -5.60 8.49
C THR A 47 -7.82 -5.18 7.26
N MET A 48 -8.10 -3.88 7.09
CA MET A 48 -8.76 -3.33 5.89
C MET A 48 -7.94 -3.63 4.63
N LEU A 49 -6.64 -3.34 4.64
CA LEU A 49 -5.76 -3.59 3.51
C LEU A 49 -5.66 -5.09 3.18
N ASN A 50 -5.55 -5.95 4.19
CA ASN A 50 -5.54 -7.39 4.04
C ASN A 50 -6.88 -7.94 3.51
N ALA A 51 -8.01 -7.35 3.91
CA ALA A 51 -9.32 -7.68 3.37
C ALA A 51 -9.42 -7.33 1.88
N VAL A 52 -8.94 -6.16 1.47
CA VAL A 52 -8.87 -5.76 0.06
C VAL A 52 -7.93 -6.66 -0.74
N ALA A 53 -6.75 -6.96 -0.20
CA ALA A 53 -5.78 -7.86 -0.84
C ALA A 53 -6.27 -9.32 -0.95
N GLY A 54 -7.21 -9.73 -0.08
CA GLY A 54 -7.74 -11.10 -0.05
C GLY A 54 -6.91 -12.07 0.79
N THR A 55 -5.96 -11.56 1.56
CA THR A 55 -5.17 -12.35 2.52
C THR A 55 -6.07 -12.82 3.69
N ILE A 56 -7.09 -12.03 4.03
CA ILE A 56 -8.13 -12.41 5.00
C ILE A 56 -9.52 -12.35 4.34
N GLN A 57 -10.41 -13.24 4.77
CA GLN A 57 -11.81 -13.22 4.37
C GLN A 57 -12.61 -12.34 5.33
N VAL A 58 -13.51 -11.52 4.80
CA VAL A 58 -14.46 -10.71 5.57
C VAL A 58 -15.64 -11.56 6.02
N ASP A 59 -16.24 -11.21 7.15
CA ASP A 59 -17.39 -11.96 7.70
C ASP A 59 -18.69 -11.50 7.03
N THR A 60 -18.84 -10.18 6.80
CA THR A 60 -20.00 -9.57 6.12
C THR A 60 -19.56 -8.47 5.18
N GLY A 61 -20.47 -8.02 4.32
CA GLY A 61 -20.22 -6.96 3.35
C GLY A 61 -19.60 -7.45 2.04
N SER A 62 -19.21 -6.50 1.20
CA SER A 62 -18.63 -6.79 -0.12
C SER A 62 -17.49 -5.84 -0.47
N ILE A 63 -16.57 -6.33 -1.31
CA ILE A 63 -15.45 -5.58 -1.87
C ILE A 63 -15.56 -5.68 -3.39
N ILE A 64 -15.73 -4.53 -4.04
CA ILE A 64 -15.97 -4.43 -5.48
C ILE A 64 -14.80 -3.66 -6.11
N LEU A 65 -14.20 -4.22 -7.14
CA LEU A 65 -13.11 -3.62 -7.88
C LEU A 65 -13.49 -3.48 -9.34
N ASP A 66 -13.55 -2.24 -9.82
CA ASP A 66 -13.97 -1.91 -11.20
C ASP A 66 -15.26 -2.61 -11.61
N GLY A 67 -16.28 -2.57 -10.72
CA GLY A 67 -17.59 -3.20 -10.93
C GLY A 67 -17.62 -4.72 -10.69
N ARG A 68 -16.48 -5.36 -10.43
CA ARG A 68 -16.38 -6.80 -10.17
C ARG A 68 -16.35 -7.07 -8.67
N ASP A 69 -17.23 -7.94 -8.19
CA ASP A 69 -17.16 -8.45 -6.83
C ASP A 69 -15.95 -9.37 -6.67
N ILE A 70 -15.01 -8.95 -5.81
CA ILE A 70 -13.79 -9.69 -5.46
C ILE A 70 -13.84 -10.27 -4.05
N THR A 71 -14.93 -10.12 -3.31
CA THR A 71 -15.07 -10.46 -1.88
C THR A 71 -14.60 -11.87 -1.55
N ARG A 72 -14.94 -12.84 -2.39
CA ARG A 72 -14.58 -14.26 -2.20
C ARG A 72 -13.39 -14.72 -3.04
N LEU A 73 -12.81 -13.84 -3.87
CA LEU A 73 -11.64 -14.20 -4.67
C LEU A 73 -10.41 -14.37 -3.77
N PRO A 74 -9.64 -15.45 -3.93
CA PRO A 74 -8.39 -15.63 -3.20
C PRO A 74 -7.33 -14.62 -3.65
N GLU A 75 -6.35 -14.35 -2.78
CA GLU A 75 -5.28 -13.36 -2.98
C GLU A 75 -4.60 -13.47 -4.35
N PHE A 76 -4.22 -14.67 -4.78
CA PHE A 76 -3.51 -14.88 -6.05
C PHE A 76 -4.34 -14.46 -7.28
N LYS A 77 -5.67 -14.50 -7.21
CA LYS A 77 -6.56 -14.01 -8.29
C LYS A 77 -6.69 -12.50 -8.24
N ARG A 78 -6.70 -11.91 -7.03
CA ARG A 78 -6.74 -10.43 -6.87
C ARG A 78 -5.41 -9.79 -7.26
N ALA A 79 -4.30 -10.50 -7.12
CA ALA A 79 -2.97 -10.03 -7.54
C ALA A 79 -2.86 -9.65 -9.01
N ALA A 80 -3.78 -10.07 -9.87
CA ALA A 80 -3.88 -9.60 -11.26
C ALA A 80 -4.32 -8.12 -11.37
N TYR A 81 -5.00 -7.61 -10.34
CA TYR A 81 -5.62 -6.27 -10.33
C TYR A 81 -5.04 -5.35 -9.26
N LEU A 82 -4.38 -5.93 -8.25
CA LEU A 82 -3.84 -5.22 -7.08
C LEU A 82 -2.32 -5.36 -7.04
N GLY A 83 -1.62 -4.23 -6.89
CA GLY A 83 -0.22 -4.19 -6.50
C GLY A 83 -0.11 -4.00 -5.00
N ARG A 84 0.78 -4.72 -4.34
CA ARG A 84 1.00 -4.58 -2.91
C ARG A 84 2.47 -4.37 -2.59
N VAL A 85 2.74 -3.41 -1.70
CA VAL A 85 4.07 -3.19 -1.10
C VAL A 85 3.92 -3.38 0.40
N PHE A 86 4.80 -4.17 0.98
CA PHE A 86 4.81 -4.55 2.39
C PHE A 86 5.71 -3.63 3.20
N GLN A 87 5.52 -3.62 4.51
CA GLN A 87 6.39 -2.93 5.46
C GLN A 87 7.82 -3.51 5.42
N ASP A 88 7.94 -4.85 5.38
CA ASP A 88 9.23 -5.53 5.23
C ASP A 88 9.60 -5.62 3.75
N PRO A 89 10.71 -4.97 3.32
CA PRO A 89 11.19 -5.04 1.94
C PRO A 89 11.52 -6.46 1.45
N MET A 90 11.73 -7.40 2.38
CA MET A 90 12.04 -8.80 2.03
C MET A 90 10.82 -9.55 1.48
N MET A 91 9.62 -9.17 1.87
CA MET A 91 8.40 -9.90 1.52
C MET A 91 7.96 -9.72 0.06
N GLY A 92 8.36 -8.63 -0.57
CA GLY A 92 7.96 -8.30 -1.95
C GLY A 92 8.85 -8.88 -3.04
N THR A 93 9.98 -9.53 -2.70
CA THR A 93 11.01 -9.94 -3.65
C THR A 93 11.54 -11.36 -3.42
N ALA A 94 12.01 -12.00 -4.50
CA ALA A 94 12.77 -13.26 -4.43
C ALA A 94 14.28 -12.93 -4.29
N ALA A 95 14.79 -12.92 -3.06
CA ALA A 95 16.13 -12.45 -2.72
C ALA A 95 17.26 -13.21 -3.45
N THR A 96 17.06 -14.50 -3.78
CA THR A 96 18.03 -15.36 -4.47
C THR A 96 18.04 -15.16 -5.99
N MET A 97 17.03 -14.52 -6.54
CA MET A 97 16.86 -14.23 -7.96
C MET A 97 17.46 -12.87 -8.32
N GLN A 98 17.76 -12.71 -9.61
CA GLN A 98 18.28 -11.47 -10.18
C GLN A 98 17.21 -10.38 -10.23
N ILE A 99 17.61 -9.10 -10.39
CA ILE A 99 16.69 -7.97 -10.55
C ILE A 99 15.79 -8.19 -11.76
N GLU A 100 16.33 -8.54 -12.93
CA GLU A 100 15.55 -8.79 -14.15
C GLU A 100 14.57 -9.96 -13.99
N GLU A 101 14.91 -10.98 -13.24
CA GLU A 101 14.01 -12.12 -12.98
C GLU A 101 12.83 -11.72 -12.08
N ASN A 102 13.10 -10.92 -11.03
CA ASN A 102 12.05 -10.36 -10.18
C ASN A 102 11.08 -9.48 -10.98
N LEU A 103 11.60 -8.59 -11.84
CA LEU A 103 10.80 -7.74 -12.72
C LEU A 103 9.96 -8.58 -13.69
N ALA A 104 10.54 -9.63 -14.29
CA ALA A 104 9.84 -10.52 -15.21
C ALA A 104 8.69 -11.28 -14.52
N LEU A 105 8.88 -11.71 -13.28
CA LEU A 105 7.80 -12.32 -12.48
C LEU A 105 6.66 -11.33 -12.21
N ALA A 106 7.00 -10.12 -11.83
CA ALA A 106 6.03 -9.06 -11.57
C ALA A 106 5.26 -8.64 -12.83
N ASP A 107 5.97 -8.48 -13.96
CA ASP A 107 5.38 -8.11 -15.24
C ASP A 107 4.42 -9.18 -15.80
N ARG A 108 4.62 -10.44 -15.43
CA ARG A 108 3.76 -11.55 -15.85
C ARG A 108 2.57 -11.79 -14.94
N ARG A 109 2.39 -11.01 -13.92
CA ARG A 109 1.27 -11.09 -13.00
C ARG A 109 -0.06 -10.97 -13.76
N GLY A 110 -0.96 -11.95 -13.58
CA GLY A 110 -2.25 -12.02 -14.26
C GLY A 110 -2.22 -12.43 -15.73
N LYS A 111 -1.03 -12.56 -16.35
CA LYS A 111 -0.91 -13.02 -17.75
C LYS A 111 -0.87 -14.54 -17.85
N ARG A 112 -1.32 -15.07 -19.00
CA ARG A 112 -1.20 -16.50 -19.30
C ARG A 112 0.27 -16.90 -19.42
N ARG A 113 0.63 -18.04 -18.84
CA ARG A 113 1.97 -18.64 -19.00
C ARG A 113 2.05 -19.36 -20.32
N THR A 114 3.14 -19.13 -21.06
CA THR A 114 3.41 -19.75 -22.35
C THR A 114 4.83 -20.33 -22.34
N LEU A 115 5.21 -21.12 -23.36
CA LEU A 115 6.55 -21.69 -23.51
C LEU A 115 7.57 -20.73 -24.15
N HIS A 116 7.31 -19.42 -24.09
CA HIS A 116 8.29 -18.41 -24.54
C HIS A 116 9.41 -18.20 -23.51
N PRO A 117 10.58 -17.70 -23.94
CA PRO A 117 11.65 -17.30 -23.03
C PRO A 117 11.15 -16.41 -21.90
N GLY A 118 11.69 -16.62 -20.71
CA GLY A 118 11.29 -15.88 -19.50
C GLY A 118 11.55 -14.39 -19.59
N ILE A 119 12.63 -13.99 -20.27
CA ILE A 119 13.07 -12.62 -20.46
C ILE A 119 13.60 -12.50 -21.88
N THR A 120 13.08 -11.58 -22.67
CA THR A 120 13.59 -11.25 -24.00
C THR A 120 14.51 -10.04 -23.94
N GLN A 121 15.23 -9.75 -25.01
CA GLN A 121 16.06 -8.55 -25.10
C GLN A 121 15.20 -7.28 -24.99
N ALA A 122 14.03 -7.26 -25.62
CA ALA A 122 13.07 -6.15 -25.51
C ALA A 122 12.54 -5.95 -24.06
N ASP A 123 12.36 -7.04 -23.30
CA ASP A 123 12.01 -6.93 -21.89
C ASP A 123 13.13 -6.30 -21.07
N ARG A 124 14.40 -6.67 -21.32
CA ARG A 124 15.55 -6.06 -20.64
C ARG A 124 15.66 -4.58 -20.90
N GLU A 125 15.54 -4.15 -22.14
CA GLU A 125 15.58 -2.72 -22.52
C GLU A 125 14.46 -1.95 -21.80
N ARG A 126 13.24 -2.48 -21.79
CA ARG A 126 12.11 -1.89 -21.08
C ARG A 126 12.36 -1.81 -19.57
N TYR A 127 12.89 -2.87 -18.95
CA TYR A 127 13.19 -2.87 -17.51
C TYR A 127 14.30 -1.88 -17.15
N ILE A 128 15.30 -1.70 -18.00
CA ILE A 128 16.35 -0.68 -17.82
C ILE A 128 15.72 0.71 -17.77
N GLU A 129 14.85 1.05 -18.73
CA GLU A 129 14.18 2.36 -18.74
C GLU A 129 13.29 2.57 -17.49
N GLN A 130 12.60 1.53 -17.05
CA GLN A 130 11.80 1.61 -15.83
C GLN A 130 12.65 1.77 -14.56
N LEU A 131 13.80 1.09 -14.48
CA LEU A 131 14.72 1.21 -13.34
C LEU A 131 15.38 2.58 -13.25
N LYS A 132 15.63 3.25 -14.38
CA LYS A 132 16.17 4.63 -14.40
C LYS A 132 15.27 5.61 -13.65
N ILE A 133 13.95 5.39 -13.64
CA ILE A 133 12.99 6.21 -12.89
C ILE A 133 13.31 6.22 -11.40
N LEU A 134 13.86 5.13 -10.86
CA LEU A 134 14.21 5.02 -9.45
C LEU A 134 15.43 5.86 -9.04
N ASP A 135 16.31 6.19 -10.00
CA ASP A 135 17.56 6.93 -9.78
C ASP A 135 18.44 6.30 -8.67
N LEU A 136 18.59 4.97 -8.70
CA LEU A 136 19.32 4.17 -7.71
C LEU A 136 20.46 3.33 -8.32
N GLY A 137 20.75 3.52 -9.63
CA GLY A 137 21.78 2.78 -10.36
C GLY A 137 21.46 1.30 -10.59
N LEU A 138 20.20 0.89 -10.39
CA LEU A 138 19.80 -0.51 -10.54
C LEU A 138 19.74 -0.97 -12.00
N GLU A 139 19.56 -0.05 -12.93
CA GLU A 139 19.58 -0.26 -14.38
C GLU A 139 20.92 -0.85 -14.87
N ASN A 140 22.01 -0.58 -14.14
CA ASN A 140 23.35 -1.08 -14.43
C ASN A 140 23.66 -2.42 -13.72
N ARG A 141 22.70 -2.97 -12.98
CA ARG A 141 22.90 -4.13 -12.10
C ARG A 141 21.83 -5.22 -12.31
N MET A 142 21.26 -5.32 -13.49
CA MET A 142 20.13 -6.20 -13.83
C MET A 142 20.33 -7.67 -13.41
N THR A 143 21.57 -8.17 -13.52
CA THR A 143 21.95 -9.56 -13.16
C THR A 143 22.38 -9.72 -11.70
N ALA A 144 22.39 -8.64 -10.91
CA ALA A 144 22.68 -8.75 -9.48
C ALA A 144 21.50 -9.41 -8.75
N LYS A 145 21.81 -10.23 -7.75
CA LYS A 145 20.79 -10.84 -6.87
C LYS A 145 20.15 -9.76 -6.01
N VAL A 146 18.83 -9.77 -5.89
CA VAL A 146 18.07 -8.81 -5.09
C VAL A 146 18.47 -8.86 -3.62
N GLY A 147 18.91 -10.00 -3.10
CA GLY A 147 19.45 -10.13 -1.75
C GLY A 147 20.66 -9.24 -1.42
N LEU A 148 21.38 -8.76 -2.44
CA LEU A 148 22.54 -7.87 -2.28
C LEU A 148 22.17 -6.37 -2.28
N LEU A 149 20.90 -6.03 -2.45
CA LEU A 149 20.43 -4.65 -2.44
C LEU A 149 20.27 -4.13 -1.01
N SER A 150 20.49 -2.83 -0.80
CA SER A 150 20.11 -2.18 0.45
C SER A 150 18.60 -2.23 0.67
N GLY A 151 18.14 -2.00 1.90
CA GLY A 151 16.71 -1.96 2.24
C GLY A 151 15.92 -1.00 1.34
N GLY A 152 16.43 0.23 1.17
CA GLY A 152 15.79 1.24 0.31
C GLY A 152 15.79 0.88 -1.17
N GLN A 153 16.89 0.35 -1.70
CA GLN A 153 16.94 -0.13 -3.09
C GLN A 153 15.94 -1.25 -3.33
N ARG A 154 15.82 -2.18 -2.38
CA ARG A 154 14.87 -3.29 -2.46
C ARG A 154 13.44 -2.79 -2.37
N GLN A 155 13.16 -1.85 -1.47
CA GLN A 155 11.82 -1.26 -1.34
C GLN A 155 11.41 -0.50 -2.61
N ALA A 156 12.30 0.31 -3.18
CA ALA A 156 12.05 0.99 -4.45
C ALA A 156 11.83 -0.01 -5.61
N LEU A 157 12.61 -1.09 -5.67
CA LEU A 157 12.38 -2.17 -6.62
C LEU A 157 11.02 -2.84 -6.44
N THR A 158 10.63 -3.14 -5.18
CA THR A 158 9.32 -3.73 -4.86
C THR A 158 8.19 -2.80 -5.29
N LEU A 159 8.33 -1.51 -5.05
CA LEU A 159 7.36 -0.49 -5.49
C LEU A 159 7.23 -0.47 -7.03
N LEU A 160 8.35 -0.44 -7.76
CA LEU A 160 8.33 -0.52 -9.22
C LEU A 160 7.63 -1.80 -9.69
N MET A 161 7.99 -2.95 -9.13
CA MET A 161 7.36 -4.24 -9.45
C MET A 161 5.84 -4.22 -9.19
N ALA A 162 5.41 -3.58 -8.11
CA ALA A 162 3.99 -3.45 -7.78
C ALA A 162 3.22 -2.61 -8.81
N THR A 163 3.87 -1.65 -9.47
CA THR A 163 3.26 -0.67 -10.38
C THR A 163 3.30 -1.05 -11.87
N LEU A 164 4.11 -2.06 -12.26
CA LEU A 164 4.38 -2.42 -13.68
C LEU A 164 3.12 -2.62 -14.54
N GLN A 165 2.04 -3.15 -13.98
CA GLN A 165 0.79 -3.43 -14.70
C GLN A 165 -0.30 -2.38 -14.41
N LYS A 166 0.08 -1.24 -13.82
CA LYS A 166 -0.83 -0.15 -13.40
C LYS A 166 -2.04 -0.63 -12.60
N PRO A 167 -1.86 -1.49 -11.58
CA PRO A 167 -2.95 -1.97 -10.74
C PRO A 167 -3.43 -0.90 -9.77
N LYS A 168 -4.49 -1.19 -8.99
CA LYS A 168 -4.74 -0.44 -7.75
C LYS A 168 -3.62 -0.78 -6.76
N LEU A 169 -3.02 0.24 -6.14
CA LEU A 169 -1.81 0.10 -5.34
C LEU A 169 -2.15 0.11 -3.83
N LEU A 170 -1.66 -0.89 -3.13
CA LEU A 170 -1.82 -1.04 -1.68
C LEU A 170 -0.44 -0.92 -1.01
N LEU A 171 -0.26 0.12 -0.21
CA LEU A 171 1.00 0.42 0.49
C LEU A 171 0.78 0.26 2.00
N ASP A 172 1.49 -0.67 2.63
CA ASP A 172 1.36 -0.99 4.05
C ASP A 172 2.62 -0.55 4.80
N GLU A 173 2.63 0.70 5.29
CA GLU A 173 3.74 1.30 6.05
C GLU A 173 5.12 1.07 5.39
N HIS A 174 5.17 1.16 4.08
CA HIS A 174 6.27 0.67 3.24
C HIS A 174 7.61 1.40 3.42
N THR A 175 7.66 2.45 4.24
CA THR A 175 8.89 3.18 4.58
C THR A 175 9.30 3.02 6.04
N ALA A 176 8.48 2.37 6.88
CA ALA A 176 8.69 2.32 8.32
C ALA A 176 9.97 1.57 8.76
N ALA A 177 10.47 0.63 7.94
CA ALA A 177 11.69 -0.13 8.22
C ALA A 177 12.97 0.53 7.69
N LEU A 178 12.88 1.76 7.16
CA LEU A 178 13.99 2.47 6.53
C LEU A 178 14.48 3.62 7.43
N ASP A 179 15.75 4.01 7.25
CA ASP A 179 16.26 5.24 7.86
C ASP A 179 15.55 6.47 7.25
N PRO A 180 15.50 7.61 7.97
CA PRO A 180 14.70 8.77 7.54
C PRO A 180 15.02 9.30 6.14
N GLN A 181 16.31 9.34 5.76
CA GLN A 181 16.72 9.85 4.45
C GLN A 181 16.29 8.90 3.32
N THR A 182 16.47 7.61 3.52
CA THR A 182 16.03 6.58 2.57
C THR A 182 14.51 6.51 2.49
N ALA A 183 13.81 6.64 3.62
CA ALA A 183 12.34 6.69 3.67
C ALA A 183 11.79 7.84 2.83
N GLN A 184 12.35 9.05 2.99
CA GLN A 184 11.95 10.22 2.20
C GLN A 184 12.14 9.96 0.70
N ARG A 185 13.30 9.42 0.30
CA ARG A 185 13.59 9.10 -1.11
C ARG A 185 12.60 8.08 -1.69
N VAL A 186 12.25 7.04 -0.92
CA VAL A 186 11.24 6.05 -1.34
C VAL A 186 9.86 6.69 -1.46
N MET A 187 9.50 7.61 -0.55
CA MET A 187 8.24 8.36 -0.64
C MET A 187 8.17 9.25 -1.86
N ASP A 188 9.26 9.95 -2.22
CA ASP A 188 9.32 10.78 -3.43
C ASP A 188 9.18 9.93 -4.70
N ILE A 189 9.80 8.76 -4.73
CA ILE A 189 9.62 7.78 -5.82
C ILE A 189 8.16 7.29 -5.87
N THR A 190 7.55 7.01 -4.71
CA THR A 190 6.15 6.59 -4.60
C THR A 190 5.21 7.63 -5.22
N ASP A 191 5.33 8.89 -4.79
CA ASP A 191 4.49 9.99 -5.28
C ASP A 191 4.64 10.17 -6.79
N ARG A 192 5.89 10.17 -7.30
CA ARG A 192 6.17 10.24 -8.73
C ARG A 192 5.51 9.11 -9.52
N LEU A 193 5.71 7.85 -9.12
CA LEU A 193 5.14 6.70 -9.81
C LEU A 193 3.60 6.71 -9.78
N VAL A 194 2.99 7.10 -8.66
CA VAL A 194 1.53 7.21 -8.52
C VAL A 194 0.99 8.28 -9.45
N ARG A 195 1.60 9.48 -9.48
CA ARG A 195 1.14 10.60 -10.31
C ARG A 195 1.34 10.34 -11.80
N GLU A 196 2.52 9.92 -12.22
CA GLU A 196 2.84 9.68 -13.64
C GLU A 196 1.96 8.56 -14.25
N ASN A 197 1.60 7.57 -13.46
CA ASN A 197 0.79 6.45 -13.92
C ASN A 197 -0.70 6.57 -13.55
N HIS A 198 -1.13 7.67 -12.90
CA HIS A 198 -2.51 7.90 -12.44
C HIS A 198 -3.05 6.72 -11.61
N LEU A 199 -2.22 6.17 -10.71
CA LEU A 199 -2.59 4.99 -9.94
C LEU A 199 -3.59 5.33 -8.83
N THR A 200 -4.64 4.53 -8.71
CA THR A 200 -5.49 4.55 -7.52
C THR A 200 -4.72 3.88 -6.38
N THR A 201 -4.47 4.61 -5.30
CA THR A 201 -3.54 4.18 -4.25
C THR A 201 -4.18 4.29 -2.87
N LEU A 202 -4.03 3.25 -2.06
CA LEU A 202 -4.37 3.23 -0.64
C LEU A 202 -3.08 3.01 0.16
N MET A 203 -2.64 4.03 0.89
CA MET A 203 -1.40 4.02 1.66
C MET A 203 -1.67 4.12 3.16
N ILE A 204 -1.28 3.09 3.90
CA ILE A 204 -1.24 3.15 5.36
C ILE A 204 0.08 3.76 5.79
N THR A 205 0.02 4.72 6.69
CA THR A 205 1.18 5.30 7.36
C THR A 205 0.85 5.65 8.81
N HIS A 206 1.84 5.63 9.67
CA HIS A 206 1.75 6.20 11.02
C HIS A 206 2.43 7.57 11.12
N ASN A 207 3.12 8.01 10.06
CA ASN A 207 3.69 9.34 9.99
C ASN A 207 2.62 10.36 9.56
N MET A 208 2.23 11.25 10.47
CA MET A 208 1.19 12.27 10.21
C MET A 208 1.61 13.29 9.15
N ARG A 209 2.92 13.63 9.07
CA ARG A 209 3.43 14.55 8.04
C ARG A 209 3.25 13.95 6.66
N ASP A 210 3.62 12.67 6.49
CA ASP A 210 3.43 11.96 5.23
C ASP A 210 1.94 11.85 4.87
N ALA A 211 1.09 11.56 5.85
CA ALA A 211 -0.35 11.45 5.64
C ALA A 211 -0.97 12.76 5.13
N ILE A 212 -0.50 13.90 5.63
CA ILE A 212 -0.95 15.23 5.18
C ILE A 212 -0.35 15.58 3.81
N HIS A 213 0.95 15.34 3.64
CA HIS A 213 1.70 15.80 2.48
C HIS A 213 1.35 15.03 1.20
N TYR A 214 1.23 13.69 1.29
CA TYR A 214 0.99 12.83 0.13
C TYR A 214 -0.49 12.54 -0.11
N GLY A 215 -0.84 12.38 -1.38
CA GLY A 215 -2.18 12.05 -1.81
C GLY A 215 -3.18 13.21 -1.74
N ASN A 216 -4.38 12.96 -2.25
CA ASN A 216 -5.47 13.95 -2.34
C ASN A 216 -6.55 13.78 -1.27
N ARG A 217 -6.51 12.67 -0.48
CA ARG A 217 -7.50 12.35 0.54
C ARG A 217 -6.84 11.67 1.74
N LEU A 218 -7.31 11.98 2.94
CA LEU A 218 -6.84 11.41 4.20
C LEU A 218 -7.99 10.80 4.96
N LEU A 219 -7.81 9.55 5.38
CA LEU A 219 -8.75 8.83 6.23
C LEU A 219 -8.15 8.56 7.60
N MET A 220 -8.99 8.63 8.63
CA MET A 220 -8.63 8.15 9.96
C MET A 220 -9.52 6.98 10.34
N LEU A 221 -8.89 5.88 10.71
CA LEU A 221 -9.57 4.70 11.25
C LEU A 221 -9.49 4.69 12.78
N HIS A 222 -10.62 4.37 13.42
CA HIS A 222 -10.70 4.10 14.85
C HIS A 222 -11.72 2.99 15.10
N ASN A 223 -11.35 1.97 15.89
CA ASN A 223 -12.21 0.84 16.22
C ASN A 223 -12.93 0.18 15.01
N GLY A 224 -12.19 0.00 13.92
CA GLY A 224 -12.68 -0.65 12.70
C GLY A 224 -13.63 0.19 11.85
N ARG A 225 -13.74 1.50 12.11
CA ARG A 225 -14.59 2.45 11.37
C ARG A 225 -13.75 3.61 10.84
N ILE A 226 -14.18 4.20 9.74
CA ILE A 226 -13.66 5.50 9.28
C ILE A 226 -14.36 6.57 10.12
N VAL A 227 -13.58 7.36 10.83
CA VAL A 227 -14.06 8.42 11.73
C VAL A 227 -13.73 9.81 11.21
N LEU A 228 -12.81 9.90 10.25
CA LEU A 228 -12.45 11.12 9.56
C LEU A 228 -12.18 10.81 8.09
N ASP A 229 -12.69 11.68 7.21
CA ASP A 229 -12.52 11.58 5.76
C ASP A 229 -12.37 13.00 5.21
N ILE A 230 -11.15 13.42 4.92
CA ILE A 230 -10.79 14.78 4.50
C ILE A 230 -10.15 14.72 3.12
N SER A 231 -10.55 15.62 2.22
CA SER A 231 -10.01 15.68 0.85
C SER A 231 -9.90 17.11 0.33
N GLY A 232 -9.24 17.28 -0.82
CA GLY A 232 -9.15 18.55 -1.54
C GLY A 232 -8.54 19.67 -0.72
N GLU A 233 -9.17 20.85 -0.75
CA GLU A 233 -8.66 22.05 -0.08
C GLU A 233 -8.60 21.94 1.46
N GLU A 234 -9.51 21.19 2.06
CA GLU A 234 -9.50 20.94 3.48
C GLU A 234 -8.24 20.18 3.89
N LYS A 235 -7.89 19.10 3.15
CA LYS A 235 -6.64 18.37 3.37
C LYS A 235 -5.42 19.25 3.16
N ALA A 236 -5.41 20.09 2.12
CA ALA A 236 -4.28 20.95 1.79
C ALA A 236 -3.96 22.01 2.87
N ARG A 237 -4.94 22.37 3.69
CA ARG A 237 -4.78 23.32 4.80
C ARG A 237 -4.47 22.67 6.14
N LEU A 238 -4.57 21.34 6.21
CA LEU A 238 -4.40 20.58 7.45
C LEU A 238 -2.96 20.66 7.97
N THR A 239 -2.82 20.89 9.25
CA THR A 239 -1.52 20.81 9.94
C THR A 239 -1.47 19.60 10.87
N VAL A 240 -0.25 19.21 11.30
CA VAL A 240 -0.08 18.11 12.26
C VAL A 240 -0.82 18.40 13.58
N PRO A 241 -0.74 19.60 14.18
CA PRO A 241 -1.53 19.94 15.37
C PRO A 241 -3.04 19.78 15.16
N ASP A 242 -3.58 20.21 14.00
CA ASP A 242 -5.02 20.04 13.70
C ASP A 242 -5.40 18.57 13.66
N LEU A 243 -4.56 17.74 13.01
CA LEU A 243 -4.79 16.31 12.89
C LEU A 243 -4.74 15.60 14.25
N LEU A 244 -3.82 16.01 15.14
CA LEU A 244 -3.75 15.53 16.52
C LEU A 244 -4.99 15.91 17.33
N ALA A 245 -5.46 17.17 17.21
CA ALA A 245 -6.68 17.63 17.87
C ALA A 245 -7.92 16.84 17.42
N LEU A 246 -8.03 16.57 16.11
CA LEU A 246 -9.09 15.73 15.55
C LEU A 246 -9.01 14.30 16.08
N PHE A 247 -7.79 13.75 16.16
CA PHE A 247 -7.56 12.41 16.67
C PHE A 247 -7.99 12.29 18.14
N SER A 248 -7.57 13.23 19.02
CA SER A 248 -7.92 13.25 20.43
C SER A 248 -9.43 13.37 20.64
N LYS A 249 -10.09 14.22 19.85
CA LYS A 249 -11.55 14.39 19.90
C LYS A 249 -12.31 13.11 19.57
N VAL A 250 -11.83 12.34 18.61
CA VAL A 250 -12.50 11.12 18.14
C VAL A 250 -12.18 9.91 19.03
N SER A 251 -10.94 9.80 19.51
CA SER A 251 -10.49 8.67 20.35
C SER A 251 -10.97 8.77 21.79
N GLY A 252 -11.42 9.95 22.26
CA GLY A 252 -11.81 10.16 23.64
C GLY A 252 -10.70 10.02 24.67
N GLN A 253 -9.44 9.96 24.23
CA GLN A 253 -8.24 9.86 25.06
C GLN A 253 -7.31 11.02 24.72
N GLU A 254 -6.84 11.76 25.71
CA GLU A 254 -5.66 12.60 25.58
C GLU A 254 -4.45 11.70 25.38
N TYR A 255 -3.83 11.74 24.20
CA TYR A 255 -2.59 11.03 23.94
C TYR A 255 -1.43 11.80 24.54
N ASP A 256 -1.05 11.46 25.78
CA ASP A 256 0.09 12.01 26.50
C ASP A 256 1.47 11.51 25.99
N ASN A 257 1.51 10.73 24.89
CA ASN A 257 2.74 10.09 24.44
C ASN A 257 3.00 10.23 22.93
N ASP A 258 2.94 11.47 22.42
CA ASP A 258 3.03 11.76 20.97
C ASP A 258 4.45 11.83 20.38
N ARG A 259 5.50 11.46 21.12
CA ARG A 259 6.86 11.40 20.56
C ARG A 259 7.04 10.31 19.50
N ALA A 260 6.25 9.25 19.53
CA ALA A 260 6.33 8.15 18.58
C ALA A 260 5.59 8.41 17.25
N LEU A 261 4.72 9.43 17.19
CA LEU A 261 3.96 9.82 15.99
C LEU A 261 4.59 11.00 15.23
N LEU A 262 5.63 11.60 15.78
CA LEU A 262 6.34 12.76 15.22
C LEU A 262 7.75 12.41 14.67
N ALA A 263 8.17 11.15 14.80
CA ALA A 263 9.48 10.68 14.35
C ALA A 263 9.48 10.31 12.88
#